data_21f0b5a5a578f81af58869cacfb46521
#
_entry.id   21f0b5a5a578f81af58869cacfb46521
#
_cell.length_a   1.000
_cell.length_b   1.000
_cell.length_c   1.000
_cell.angle_alpha   90.00
_cell.angle_beta   90.00
_cell.angle_gamma   90.00
#
_symmetry.space_group_name_H-M   'P 1'
#
loop_
_entity.id
_entity.type
_entity.pdbx_description
1 polymer ?
#
loop_
_entity_poly.entity_id
_entity_poly.type
_entity_poly.pdbx_seq_one_letter_code
_entity_poly.pdbx_strand_id
1 'polypeptide(L)'
;MKLFSTVAETLVENQTSLNKADEYNQDHGYHMVDIFQMITGAVKEAPKNDLASGLATASKLLTEKPSGSAEMYSKGLAQAAEYFQGQDLDINSIMPLIQTMLGGGEATVSKGAGGLLDSLVGSLGGEDGLDLGDILSAGASFMQSKQEGDSNLEAAIDAVISSSKMGETPHRAQSSKLVADVLLQTLMSNLGQ
;
A
#
# COMPACT_ATOMS: atom_id res chain seq x y z
N MET A 1 2.62 -16.42 -1.90
CA MET A 1 1.88 -15.21 -2.29
C MET A 1 2.79 -14.37 -3.19
N LYS A 2 2.38 -14.05 -4.42
CA LYS A 2 3.24 -13.32 -5.39
C LYS A 2 3.24 -11.78 -5.20
N LEU A 3 2.33 -11.26 -4.37
CA LEU A 3 2.07 -9.83 -4.24
C LEU A 3 3.34 -9.00 -4.03
N PHE A 4 4.02 -9.20 -2.91
CA PHE A 4 5.21 -8.42 -2.56
C PHE A 4 6.43 -8.73 -3.43
N SER A 5 6.52 -9.95 -4.00
CA SER A 5 7.59 -10.25 -4.96
C SER A 5 7.43 -9.48 -6.26
N THR A 6 6.21 -9.31 -6.76
CA THR A 6 5.96 -8.48 -7.96
C THR A 6 6.32 -7.02 -7.69
N VAL A 7 6.00 -6.49 -6.51
CA VAL A 7 6.43 -5.13 -6.13
C VAL A 7 7.96 -5.03 -6.09
N ALA A 8 8.64 -6.00 -5.47
CA ALA A 8 10.10 -5.99 -5.41
C ALA A 8 10.75 -6.06 -6.80
N GLU A 9 10.22 -6.87 -7.71
CA GLU A 9 10.67 -6.98 -9.11
C GLU A 9 10.48 -5.64 -9.85
N THR A 10 9.31 -5.02 -9.74
CA THR A 10 9.04 -3.71 -10.36
C THR A 10 9.94 -2.61 -9.79
N LEU A 11 10.23 -2.64 -8.49
CA LEU A 11 11.17 -1.69 -7.87
C LEU A 11 12.60 -1.87 -8.38
N VAL A 12 13.04 -3.11 -8.64
CA VAL A 12 14.35 -3.37 -9.27
C VAL A 12 14.41 -2.76 -10.67
N GLU A 13 13.37 -2.93 -11.47
CA GLU A 13 13.29 -2.36 -12.82
C GLU A 13 13.31 -0.82 -12.81
N ASN A 14 12.73 -0.19 -11.79
CA ASN A 14 12.63 1.26 -11.66
C ASN A 14 13.71 1.88 -10.75
N GLN A 15 14.63 1.09 -10.19
CA GLN A 15 15.62 1.50 -9.20
C GLN A 15 16.44 2.73 -9.64
N THR A 16 16.91 2.74 -10.88
CA THR A 16 17.71 3.85 -11.41
C THR A 16 16.89 5.13 -11.51
N SER A 17 15.61 5.03 -11.89
CA SER A 17 14.71 6.18 -11.97
C SER A 17 14.41 6.76 -10.59
N LEU A 18 14.15 5.87 -9.61
CA LEU A 18 13.90 6.26 -8.22
C LEU A 18 15.13 6.89 -7.56
N ASN A 19 16.33 6.37 -7.86
CA ASN A 19 17.58 6.99 -7.41
C ASN A 19 17.73 8.41 -7.97
N LYS A 20 17.46 8.61 -9.28
CA LYS A 20 17.55 9.93 -9.90
C LYS A 20 16.54 10.94 -9.37
N ALA A 21 15.39 10.48 -8.91
CA ALA A 21 14.37 11.34 -8.29
C ALA A 21 14.74 11.79 -6.88
N ASP A 22 15.71 11.14 -6.25
CA ASP A 22 16.25 11.52 -4.96
C ASP A 22 17.40 12.53 -5.14
N GLU A 23 17.09 13.79 -4.85
CA GLU A 23 18.04 14.89 -5.00
C GLU A 23 19.10 14.94 -3.87
N TYR A 24 18.94 14.14 -2.80
CA TYR A 24 19.84 14.19 -1.64
C TYR A 24 21.08 13.30 -1.82
N ASN A 25 20.87 12.00 -1.97
CA ASN A 25 21.96 11.02 -1.98
C ASN A 25 21.84 9.99 -3.12
N GLN A 26 20.75 10.06 -3.89
CA GLN A 26 20.48 9.22 -5.06
C GLN A 26 20.48 7.70 -4.75
N ASP A 27 20.05 7.32 -3.56
CA ASP A 27 20.03 5.92 -3.13
C ASP A 27 18.61 5.40 -2.77
N HIS A 28 17.58 6.24 -2.89
CA HIS A 28 16.22 5.89 -2.54
C HIS A 28 15.72 4.61 -3.22
N GLY A 29 16.05 4.40 -4.49
CA GLY A 29 15.68 3.19 -5.23
C GLY A 29 16.32 1.93 -4.63
N TYR A 30 17.58 2.00 -4.18
CA TYR A 30 18.24 0.88 -3.48
C TYR A 30 17.51 0.55 -2.18
N HIS A 31 17.16 1.57 -1.40
CA HIS A 31 16.42 1.39 -0.16
C HIS A 31 15.05 0.76 -0.38
N MET A 32 14.32 1.19 -1.41
CA MET A 32 13.02 0.63 -1.74
C MET A 32 13.09 -0.84 -2.16
N VAL A 33 14.08 -1.21 -2.96
CA VAL A 33 14.34 -2.61 -3.34
C VAL A 33 14.64 -3.47 -2.10
N ASP A 34 15.56 -3.01 -1.23
CA ASP A 34 15.91 -3.73 0.01
C ASP A 34 14.69 -3.92 0.93
N ILE A 35 13.89 -2.87 1.13
CA ILE A 35 12.65 -2.91 1.92
C ILE A 35 11.71 -4.00 1.39
N PHE A 36 11.41 -4.00 0.10
CA PHE A 36 10.42 -4.94 -0.46
C PHE A 36 10.97 -6.37 -0.62
N GLN A 37 12.28 -6.55 -0.75
CA GLN A 37 12.89 -7.87 -0.64
C GLN A 37 12.76 -8.44 0.78
N MET A 38 12.96 -7.63 1.81
CA MET A 38 12.77 -8.04 3.20
C MET A 38 11.30 -8.37 3.51
N ILE A 39 10.36 -7.55 3.06
CA ILE A 39 8.91 -7.82 3.19
C ILE A 39 8.58 -9.16 2.51
N THR A 40 9.05 -9.35 1.28
CA THR A 40 8.84 -10.58 0.51
C THR A 40 9.38 -11.81 1.24
N GLY A 41 10.59 -11.72 1.80
CA GLY A 41 11.21 -12.80 2.58
C GLY A 41 10.38 -13.14 3.81
N ALA A 42 10.05 -12.15 4.63
CA ALA A 42 9.29 -12.34 5.85
C ALA A 42 7.90 -12.95 5.60
N VAL A 43 7.20 -12.50 4.55
CA VAL A 43 5.87 -13.05 4.19
C VAL A 43 5.98 -14.46 3.63
N LYS A 44 7.06 -14.80 2.91
CA LYS A 44 7.28 -16.18 2.41
C LYS A 44 7.60 -17.17 3.53
N GLU A 45 8.30 -16.73 4.56
CA GLU A 45 8.68 -17.55 5.72
C GLU A 45 7.58 -17.67 6.76
N ALA A 46 6.56 -16.83 6.71
CA ALA A 46 5.41 -16.89 7.60
C ALA A 46 4.62 -18.21 7.42
N PRO A 47 3.94 -18.70 8.47
CA PRO A 47 3.03 -19.83 8.35
C PRO A 47 2.03 -19.63 7.22
N LYS A 48 1.61 -20.74 6.58
CA LYS A 48 0.63 -20.67 5.48
C LYS A 48 -0.63 -19.95 5.97
N ASN A 49 -1.11 -19.01 5.17
CA ASN A 49 -2.29 -18.18 5.42
C ASN A 49 -2.18 -17.27 6.66
N ASP A 50 -0.97 -16.97 7.13
CA ASP A 50 -0.75 -16.01 8.21
C ASP A 50 0.00 -14.77 7.68
N LEU A 51 -0.73 -13.97 6.90
CA LEU A 51 -0.20 -12.71 6.38
C LEU A 51 0.20 -11.77 7.52
N ALA A 52 -0.59 -11.71 8.59
CA ALA A 52 -0.33 -10.84 9.74
C ALA A 52 1.03 -11.12 10.39
N SER A 53 1.37 -12.40 10.58
CA SER A 53 2.68 -12.80 11.12
C SER A 53 3.84 -12.38 10.20
N GLY A 54 3.66 -12.54 8.88
CA GLY A 54 4.66 -12.11 7.90
C GLY A 54 4.89 -10.60 7.92
N LEU A 55 3.80 -9.81 7.95
CA LEU A 55 3.86 -8.35 8.02
C LEU A 55 4.48 -7.87 9.35
N ALA A 56 4.13 -8.50 10.47
CA ALA A 56 4.72 -8.18 11.77
C ALA A 56 6.23 -8.47 11.80
N THR A 57 6.66 -9.57 11.19
CA THR A 57 8.08 -9.91 11.07
C THR A 57 8.81 -8.90 10.19
N ALA A 58 8.25 -8.56 9.03
CA ALA A 58 8.79 -7.54 8.15
C ALA A 58 8.93 -6.18 8.84
N SER A 59 7.90 -5.75 9.58
CA SER A 59 7.94 -4.53 10.37
C SER A 59 9.15 -4.49 11.31
N LYS A 60 9.37 -5.55 12.09
CA LYS A 60 10.51 -5.65 13.01
C LYS A 60 11.85 -5.56 12.30
N LEU A 61 12.02 -6.28 11.19
CA LEU A 61 13.24 -6.26 10.41
C LEU A 61 13.56 -4.86 9.86
N LEU A 62 12.53 -4.13 9.41
CA LEU A 62 12.70 -2.78 8.88
C LEU A 62 13.02 -1.75 9.96
N THR A 63 12.64 -1.97 11.22
CA THR A 63 13.00 -1.08 12.33
C THR A 63 14.53 -0.99 12.53
N GLU A 64 15.26 -2.03 12.14
CA GLU A 64 16.73 -2.09 12.25
C GLU A 64 17.45 -1.39 11.11
N LYS A 65 16.75 -0.92 10.07
CA LYS A 65 17.33 -0.26 8.91
C LYS A 65 17.48 1.24 9.11
N PRO A 66 18.65 1.83 8.83
CA PRO A 66 18.88 3.27 8.96
C PRO A 66 18.33 4.05 7.75
N SER A 67 17.04 3.91 7.45
CA SER A 67 16.38 4.56 6.32
C SER A 67 15.04 5.13 6.75
N GLY A 68 14.78 6.39 6.43
CA GLY A 68 13.50 7.02 6.73
C GLY A 68 12.32 6.31 6.04
N SER A 69 12.52 5.78 4.85
CA SER A 69 11.49 4.97 4.18
C SER A 69 11.27 3.64 4.91
N ALA A 70 12.34 2.97 5.38
CA ALA A 70 12.21 1.74 6.16
C ALA A 70 11.46 1.97 7.47
N GLU A 71 11.69 3.09 8.17
CA GLU A 71 10.95 3.45 9.37
C GLU A 71 9.44 3.63 9.09
N MET A 72 9.09 4.33 8.00
CA MET A 72 7.69 4.53 7.63
C MET A 72 7.00 3.23 7.25
N TYR A 73 7.64 2.40 6.40
CA TYR A 73 7.11 1.08 6.06
C TYR A 73 7.02 0.16 7.28
N SER A 74 7.98 0.21 8.21
CA SER A 74 7.91 -0.55 9.47
C SER A 74 6.63 -0.23 10.25
N LYS A 75 6.31 1.06 10.42
CA LYS A 75 5.10 1.50 11.13
C LYS A 75 3.83 1.09 10.39
N GLY A 76 3.79 1.27 9.07
CA GLY A 76 2.66 0.88 8.24
C GLY A 76 2.42 -0.63 8.24
N LEU A 77 3.48 -1.42 8.18
CA LEU A 77 3.39 -2.89 8.26
C LEU A 77 2.95 -3.39 9.63
N ALA A 78 3.33 -2.72 10.73
CA ALA A 78 2.83 -3.05 12.06
C ALA A 78 1.30 -2.89 12.11
N GLN A 79 0.77 -1.78 11.61
CA GLN A 79 -0.68 -1.54 11.54
C GLN A 79 -1.38 -2.52 10.60
N ALA A 80 -0.78 -2.82 9.44
CA ALA A 80 -1.31 -3.82 8.54
C ALA A 80 -1.36 -5.20 9.22
N ALA A 81 -0.33 -5.58 9.98
CA ALA A 81 -0.31 -6.83 10.72
C ALA A 81 -1.45 -6.91 11.75
N GLU A 82 -1.73 -5.82 12.46
CA GLU A 82 -2.87 -5.76 13.40
C GLU A 82 -4.21 -5.87 12.67
N TYR A 83 -4.36 -5.19 11.54
CA TYR A 83 -5.58 -5.24 10.74
C TYR A 83 -5.86 -6.66 10.21
N PHE A 84 -4.83 -7.34 9.71
CA PHE A 84 -4.97 -8.68 9.11
C PHE A 84 -4.95 -9.83 10.11
N GLN A 85 -4.93 -9.59 11.43
CA GLN A 85 -5.06 -10.66 12.42
C GLN A 85 -6.36 -11.44 12.26
N GLY A 86 -6.25 -12.72 11.84
CA GLY A 86 -7.39 -13.60 11.62
C GLY A 86 -8.22 -13.24 10.37
N GLN A 87 -7.66 -12.47 9.46
CA GLN A 87 -8.28 -12.12 8.20
C GLN A 87 -7.42 -12.58 7.02
N ASP A 88 -8.08 -13.08 5.98
CA ASP A 88 -7.43 -13.37 4.70
C ASP A 88 -7.38 -12.11 3.82
N LEU A 89 -6.42 -12.08 2.91
CA LEU A 89 -6.32 -11.02 1.92
C LEU A 89 -7.34 -11.30 0.80
N ASP A 90 -8.32 -10.41 0.68
CA ASP A 90 -9.36 -10.42 -0.34
C ASP A 90 -9.43 -9.07 -1.08
N ILE A 91 -10.37 -8.94 -2.01
CA ILE A 91 -10.55 -7.72 -2.81
C ILE A 91 -10.89 -6.51 -1.92
N ASN A 92 -11.66 -6.72 -0.84
CA ASN A 92 -12.12 -5.65 0.05
C ASN A 92 -10.99 -5.15 0.98
N SER A 93 -9.95 -5.97 1.17
CA SER A 93 -8.82 -5.66 2.03
C SER A 93 -7.64 -4.99 1.29
N ILE A 94 -7.75 -4.77 -0.04
CA ILE A 94 -6.70 -4.11 -0.84
C ILE A 94 -6.47 -2.67 -0.36
N MET A 95 -7.53 -1.88 -0.27
CA MET A 95 -7.41 -0.49 0.16
C MET A 95 -6.94 -0.36 1.60
N PRO A 96 -7.47 -1.12 2.57
CA PRO A 96 -6.89 -1.18 3.92
C PRO A 96 -5.39 -1.52 3.93
N LEU A 97 -4.93 -2.46 3.09
CA LEU A 97 -3.51 -2.81 3.00
C LEU A 97 -2.68 -1.62 2.47
N ILE A 98 -3.10 -1.00 1.38
CA ILE A 98 -2.43 0.17 0.80
C ILE A 98 -2.39 1.32 1.81
N GLN A 99 -3.52 1.63 2.46
CA GLN A 99 -3.61 2.69 3.44
C GLN A 99 -2.68 2.48 4.64
N THR A 100 -2.68 1.29 5.22
CA THR A 100 -1.82 1.01 6.38
C THR A 100 -0.36 1.04 5.99
N MET A 101 0.02 0.43 4.87
CA MET A 101 1.42 0.38 4.43
C MET A 101 1.96 1.74 4.01
N LEU A 102 1.18 2.52 3.24
CA LEU A 102 1.61 3.82 2.70
C LEU A 102 1.24 5.00 3.58
N GLY A 103 0.35 4.82 4.53
CA GLY A 103 0.02 5.84 5.55
C GLY A 103 1.15 6.09 6.55
N GLY A 104 2.25 5.32 6.49
CA GLY A 104 3.44 5.55 7.31
C GLY A 104 3.20 5.44 8.83
N GLY A 105 2.15 4.74 9.24
CA GLY A 105 1.76 4.59 10.63
C GLY A 105 0.87 5.74 11.18
N GLU A 106 0.52 6.71 10.36
CA GLU A 106 -0.38 7.82 10.76
C GLU A 106 -1.84 7.52 10.42
N ALA A 107 -2.09 6.58 9.52
CA ALA A 107 -3.42 6.12 9.16
C ALA A 107 -3.92 5.06 10.14
N THR A 108 -4.88 5.39 10.98
CA THR A 108 -5.58 4.41 11.83
C THR A 108 -6.72 3.79 11.02
N VAL A 109 -6.52 2.59 10.50
CA VAL A 109 -7.61 1.80 9.93
C VAL A 109 -8.30 1.04 11.06
N SER A 110 -9.45 1.53 11.49
CA SER A 110 -10.26 0.83 12.49
C SER A 110 -10.88 -0.43 11.88
N LYS A 111 -10.90 -1.53 12.63
CA LYS A 111 -11.71 -2.72 12.31
C LYS A 111 -13.20 -2.33 12.38
N GLY A 112 -13.78 -2.04 11.25
CA GLY A 112 -15.17 -1.61 11.14
C GLY A 112 -15.26 -0.25 10.48
N ALA A 113 -15.74 -0.24 9.26
CA ALA A 113 -16.09 0.85 8.38
C ALA A 113 -16.01 2.25 9.01
N GLY A 114 -15.01 3.04 8.71
CA GLY A 114 -14.92 4.41 9.19
C GLY A 114 -13.51 4.95 9.43
N GLY A 115 -12.51 4.43 8.73
CA GLY A 115 -11.15 4.97 8.80
C GLY A 115 -11.00 6.30 8.04
N LEU A 116 -9.77 6.70 7.78
CA LEU A 116 -9.44 7.93 7.03
C LEU A 116 -10.17 8.07 5.69
N LEU A 117 -10.60 6.95 5.07
CA LEU A 117 -11.43 6.99 3.86
C LEU A 117 -12.79 7.61 4.12
N ASP A 118 -13.43 7.33 5.24
CA ASP A 118 -14.71 7.95 5.61
C ASP A 118 -14.53 9.47 5.83
N SER A 119 -13.41 9.85 6.44
CA SER A 119 -13.03 11.26 6.60
C SER A 119 -12.65 11.93 5.27
N LEU A 120 -12.02 11.21 4.37
CA LEU A 120 -11.55 11.71 3.07
C LEU A 120 -12.70 11.78 2.07
N VAL A 121 -13.56 10.77 2.04
CA VAL A 121 -14.79 10.72 1.23
C VAL A 121 -15.77 11.79 1.71
N GLY A 122 -15.90 11.99 3.01
CA GLY A 122 -16.70 13.09 3.58
C GLY A 122 -16.15 14.49 3.25
N SER A 123 -14.85 14.60 2.97
CA SER A 123 -14.17 15.84 2.58
C SER A 123 -14.22 16.12 1.08
N LEU A 124 -14.32 15.07 0.24
CA LEU A 124 -14.34 15.17 -1.23
C LEU A 124 -15.78 15.11 -1.80
N GLY A 125 -16.74 14.61 -1.02
CA GLY A 125 -18.13 14.48 -1.38
C GLY A 125 -18.92 15.70 -0.93
N GLY A 126 -19.41 16.52 -1.87
CA GLY A 126 -20.58 17.36 -1.61
C GLY A 126 -21.78 16.48 -1.24
N GLU A 127 -22.86 17.05 -0.77
CA GLU A 127 -24.09 16.53 -0.13
C GLU A 127 -24.63 15.13 -0.52
N ASP A 128 -24.02 14.43 -1.48
CA ASP A 128 -24.32 13.04 -1.87
C ASP A 128 -23.08 12.19 -1.58
N GLY A 129 -22.82 11.86 -0.30
CA GLY A 129 -21.65 11.12 0.16
C GLY A 129 -21.51 9.78 -0.56
N LEU A 130 -20.40 9.63 -1.28
CA LEU A 130 -19.95 8.32 -1.79
C LEU A 130 -19.62 7.44 -0.58
N ASP A 131 -20.43 6.41 -0.35
CA ASP A 131 -20.18 5.40 0.67
C ASP A 131 -18.95 4.55 0.26
N LEU A 132 -18.17 4.13 1.24
CA LEU A 132 -17.07 3.19 1.03
C LEU A 132 -17.54 1.92 0.30
N GLY A 133 -18.80 1.53 0.54
CA GLY A 133 -19.50 0.49 -0.21
C GLY A 133 -19.63 0.84 -1.70
N ASP A 134 -19.80 2.11 -2.06
CA ASP A 134 -19.87 2.56 -3.46
C ASP A 134 -18.50 2.56 -4.12
N ILE A 135 -17.42 2.90 -3.40
CA ILE A 135 -16.04 2.81 -3.89
C ILE A 135 -15.61 1.33 -4.03
N LEU A 136 -16.01 0.48 -3.09
CA LEU A 136 -15.77 -0.96 -3.16
C LEU A 136 -16.67 -1.65 -4.19
N SER A 137 -17.92 -1.20 -4.33
CA SER A 137 -18.87 -1.66 -5.38
C SER A 137 -18.44 -1.16 -6.75
N ALA A 138 -17.90 0.05 -6.85
CA ALA A 138 -17.26 0.56 -8.06
C ALA A 138 -16.01 -0.27 -8.39
N GLY A 139 -15.20 -0.67 -7.40
CA GLY A 139 -14.11 -1.63 -7.55
C GLY A 139 -14.57 -3.01 -8.04
N ALA A 140 -15.69 -3.52 -7.52
CA ALA A 140 -16.29 -4.77 -7.98
C ALA A 140 -17.00 -4.62 -9.33
N SER A 141 -17.62 -3.48 -9.60
CA SER A 141 -18.20 -3.13 -10.91
C SER A 141 -17.14 -2.81 -11.96
N PHE A 142 -15.95 -2.38 -11.54
CA PHE A 142 -14.76 -2.17 -12.39
C PHE A 142 -14.30 -3.47 -13.06
N MET A 143 -14.46 -4.63 -12.41
CA MET A 143 -14.24 -5.92 -13.07
C MET A 143 -15.20 -6.16 -14.26
N GLN A 144 -16.32 -5.45 -14.34
CA GLN A 144 -17.31 -5.61 -15.40
C GLN A 144 -17.25 -4.52 -16.50
N SER A 145 -16.69 -3.35 -16.24
CA SER A 145 -16.61 -2.26 -17.22
C SER A 145 -15.21 -1.68 -17.33
N LYS A 146 -14.47 -2.17 -18.31
CA LYS A 146 -13.11 -1.74 -18.67
C LYS A 146 -12.96 -0.30 -19.16
N GLN A 147 -13.85 0.63 -18.91
CA GLN A 147 -13.82 1.92 -19.62
C GLN A 147 -13.88 3.22 -18.81
N GLU A 148 -14.19 3.25 -17.52
CA GLU A 148 -14.31 4.54 -16.80
C GLU A 148 -13.94 4.54 -15.29
N GLY A 149 -13.30 3.51 -14.76
CA GLY A 149 -13.12 3.28 -13.32
C GLY A 149 -11.78 3.72 -12.70
N ASP A 150 -10.76 4.05 -13.49
CA ASP A 150 -9.40 4.28 -12.96
C ASP A 150 -9.29 5.55 -12.10
N SER A 151 -10.10 6.56 -12.33
CA SER A 151 -9.91 7.88 -11.72
C SER A 151 -10.20 7.93 -10.21
N ASN A 152 -11.20 7.22 -9.71
CA ASN A 152 -11.60 7.33 -8.30
C ASN A 152 -10.67 6.57 -7.36
N LEU A 153 -10.23 5.36 -7.76
CA LEU A 153 -9.32 4.55 -6.96
C LEU A 153 -7.90 5.14 -6.96
N GLU A 154 -7.45 5.61 -8.12
CA GLU A 154 -6.18 6.32 -8.25
C GLU A 154 -6.18 7.61 -7.42
N ALA A 155 -7.27 8.39 -7.47
CA ALA A 155 -7.44 9.58 -6.64
C ALA A 155 -7.43 9.26 -5.13
N ALA A 156 -8.01 8.14 -4.70
CA ALA A 156 -7.96 7.70 -3.31
C ALA A 156 -6.54 7.31 -2.88
N ILE A 157 -5.79 6.63 -3.74
CA ILE A 157 -4.38 6.29 -3.50
C ILE A 157 -3.53 7.56 -3.41
N ASP A 158 -3.68 8.48 -4.34
CA ASP A 158 -2.96 9.75 -4.36
C ASP A 158 -3.28 10.59 -3.11
N ALA A 159 -4.51 10.57 -2.63
CA ALA A 159 -4.92 11.23 -1.41
C ALA A 159 -4.26 10.61 -0.16
N VAL A 160 -4.19 9.27 -0.06
CA VAL A 160 -3.47 8.57 1.01
C VAL A 160 -1.99 8.95 1.02
N ILE A 161 -1.34 8.90 -0.14
CA ILE A 161 0.09 9.25 -0.26
C ILE A 161 0.31 10.72 0.13
N SER A 162 -0.48 11.64 -0.43
CA SER A 162 -0.34 13.08 -0.20
C SER A 162 -0.59 13.50 1.25
N SER A 163 -1.45 12.78 1.97
CA SER A 163 -1.75 13.03 3.38
C SER A 163 -0.74 12.40 4.34
N SER A 164 0.18 11.59 3.85
CA SER A 164 1.17 10.87 4.65
C SER A 164 2.58 11.44 4.47
N LYS A 165 3.49 11.08 5.38
CA LYS A 165 4.93 11.37 5.24
C LYS A 165 5.57 10.77 3.99
N MET A 166 4.92 9.79 3.37
CA MET A 166 5.32 9.23 2.08
C MET A 166 5.17 10.25 0.94
N GLY A 167 4.23 11.21 1.05
CA GLY A 167 4.01 12.28 0.07
C GLY A 167 4.87 13.53 0.25
N GLU A 168 5.57 13.69 1.40
CA GLU A 168 6.32 14.90 1.71
C GLU A 168 7.50 15.18 0.76
N THR A 169 8.06 14.15 0.13
CA THR A 169 9.18 14.29 -0.81
C THR A 169 8.86 13.65 -2.17
N PRO A 170 9.29 14.27 -3.29
CA PRO A 170 8.96 13.77 -4.63
C PRO A 170 9.36 12.31 -4.88
N HIS A 171 10.57 11.91 -4.44
CA HIS A 171 11.05 10.54 -4.63
C HIS A 171 10.24 9.51 -3.84
N ARG A 172 9.78 9.84 -2.60
CA ARG A 172 8.91 8.96 -1.82
C ARG A 172 7.51 8.88 -2.39
N ALA A 173 6.93 10.01 -2.81
CA ALA A 173 5.62 10.03 -3.47
C ALA A 173 5.64 9.16 -4.73
N GLN A 174 6.67 9.29 -5.57
CA GLN A 174 6.83 8.48 -6.77
C GLN A 174 6.93 6.97 -6.48
N SER A 175 7.77 6.58 -5.52
CA SER A 175 7.91 5.17 -5.15
C SER A 175 6.66 4.60 -4.49
N SER A 176 5.97 5.39 -3.66
CA SER A 176 4.72 4.96 -3.02
C SER A 176 3.59 4.77 -4.02
N LYS A 177 3.47 5.66 -5.02
CA LYS A 177 2.52 5.48 -6.12
C LYS A 177 2.83 4.19 -6.90
N LEU A 178 4.08 3.97 -7.29
CA LEU A 178 4.49 2.74 -7.98
C LEU A 178 4.14 1.48 -7.16
N VAL A 179 4.40 1.49 -5.86
CA VAL A 179 4.06 0.38 -4.96
C VAL A 179 2.55 0.15 -4.91
N ALA A 180 1.76 1.21 -4.73
CA ALA A 180 0.30 1.11 -4.68
C ALA A 180 -0.29 0.54 -5.97
N ASP A 181 0.15 1.05 -7.11
CA ASP A 181 -0.31 0.61 -8.45
C ASP A 181 -0.01 -0.88 -8.67
N VAL A 182 1.19 -1.34 -8.31
CA VAL A 182 1.58 -2.74 -8.45
C VAL A 182 0.81 -3.65 -7.49
N LEU A 183 0.62 -3.22 -6.24
CA LEU A 183 -0.19 -3.96 -5.26
C LEU A 183 -1.62 -4.13 -5.78
N LEU A 184 -2.23 -3.05 -6.21
CA LEU A 184 -3.59 -3.05 -6.77
C LEU A 184 -3.70 -3.97 -7.98
N GLN A 185 -2.84 -3.78 -8.98
CA GLN A 185 -2.87 -4.55 -10.21
C GLN A 185 -2.64 -6.05 -9.96
N THR A 186 -1.68 -6.38 -9.07
CA THR A 186 -1.37 -7.78 -8.75
C THR A 186 -2.53 -8.45 -8.02
N LEU A 187 -3.17 -7.76 -7.07
CA LEU A 187 -4.33 -8.29 -6.35
C LEU A 187 -5.52 -8.47 -7.26
N MET A 188 -5.86 -7.48 -8.08
CA MET A 188 -6.94 -7.59 -9.06
C MET A 188 -6.72 -8.75 -10.04
N SER A 189 -5.48 -8.95 -10.51
CA SER A 189 -5.15 -10.04 -11.42
C SER A 189 -5.24 -11.43 -10.77
N ASN A 190 -4.96 -11.54 -9.48
CA ASN A 190 -5.00 -12.83 -8.75
C ASN A 190 -6.39 -13.20 -8.23
N LEU A 191 -7.24 -12.21 -7.96
CA LEU A 191 -8.60 -12.42 -7.44
C LEU A 191 -9.64 -12.53 -8.56
N GLY A 192 -9.29 -12.13 -9.78
CA GLY A 192 -10.13 -12.23 -10.98
C GLY A 192 -10.04 -13.58 -11.70
N GLN A 193 -9.31 -14.56 -11.16
CA GLN A 193 -9.22 -15.94 -11.65
C GLN A 193 -9.94 -16.88 -10.67
#